data_704fb45d4db80e6c5fe30acb0ea4963e
#
_entry.id   704fb45d4db80e6c5fe30acb0ea4963e
#
_cell.length_a   1.000
_cell.length_b   1.000
_cell.length_c   1.000
_cell.angle_alpha   90.00
_cell.angle_beta   90.00
_cell.angle_gamma   90.00
#
_symmetry.space_group_name_H-M   'P 1'
#
loop_
_entity.id
_entity.type
_entity.pdbx_description
1 polymer ?
#
loop_
_entity_poly.entity_id
_entity_poly.type
_entity_poly.pdbx_seq_one_letter_code
_entity_poly.pdbx_strand_id
1 'polypeptide(L)'
;KLNEYSEYVVQHEEIRRRYLYRFNRILKKHDKQISDLIEERRLAIEREKSRPVPEAIDLFNRSKLIGKVDHQYENAKILFKEGCQVQKIITNRRVRACAHIYREQQRQIEEKQNQELRVFLDRIINDFQQLEQGHYQKKIVLNNRERIKEFKAGCWPPENYSVGPFHDRTDA
;
A
#
# COMPACT_ATOMS: atom_id res chain seq x y z
N LYS A 1 40.33 -8.42 -11.53
CA LYS A 1 39.72 -7.15 -11.07
C LYS A 1 38.61 -6.64 -11.98
N LEU A 2 38.75 -6.61 -13.30
CA LEU A 2 37.70 -6.21 -14.25
C LEU A 2 36.52 -7.18 -14.27
N ASN A 3 36.78 -8.49 -14.17
CA ASN A 3 35.73 -9.53 -14.21
C ASN A 3 34.80 -9.49 -12.98
N GLU A 4 35.33 -9.19 -11.80
CA GLU A 4 34.58 -9.18 -10.55
C GLU A 4 33.69 -7.96 -10.40
N TYR A 5 34.16 -6.81 -10.86
CA TYR A 5 33.34 -5.60 -10.92
C TYR A 5 32.20 -5.78 -11.93
N SER A 6 32.43 -6.45 -13.04
CA SER A 6 31.39 -6.77 -14.01
C SER A 6 30.36 -7.75 -13.45
N GLU A 7 30.76 -8.77 -12.69
CA GLU A 7 29.85 -9.70 -12.01
C GLU A 7 28.97 -8.98 -10.98
N TYR A 8 29.54 -8.09 -10.17
CA TYR A 8 28.79 -7.31 -9.19
C TYR A 8 27.73 -6.42 -9.86
N VAL A 9 28.10 -5.72 -10.94
CA VAL A 9 27.18 -4.86 -11.69
C VAL A 9 26.05 -5.67 -12.30
N VAL A 10 26.36 -6.84 -12.88
CA VAL A 10 25.35 -7.73 -13.45
C VAL A 10 24.38 -8.22 -12.37
N GLN A 11 24.87 -8.67 -11.22
CA GLN A 11 24.04 -9.14 -10.11
C GLN A 11 23.17 -8.02 -9.54
N HIS A 12 23.72 -6.81 -9.41
CA HIS A 12 22.99 -5.64 -8.97
C HIS A 12 21.83 -5.29 -9.92
N GLU A 13 22.09 -5.29 -11.22
CA GLU A 13 21.07 -5.00 -12.24
C GLU A 13 20.01 -6.11 -12.31
N GLU A 14 20.38 -7.36 -12.09
CA GLU A 14 19.45 -8.48 -12.06
C GLU A 14 18.49 -8.40 -10.86
N ILE A 15 19.00 -8.06 -9.66
CA ILE A 15 18.19 -7.80 -8.47
C ILE A 15 17.24 -6.63 -8.75
N ARG A 16 17.73 -5.53 -9.31
CA ARG A 16 16.95 -4.37 -9.66
C ARG A 16 15.78 -4.69 -10.58
N ARG A 17 16.04 -5.43 -11.68
CA ARG A 17 15.00 -5.84 -12.64
C ARG A 17 13.94 -6.72 -12.00
N ARG A 18 14.35 -7.68 -11.17
CA ARG A 18 13.47 -8.58 -10.44
C ARG A 18 12.53 -7.81 -9.53
N TYR A 19 13.04 -6.86 -8.76
CA TYR A 19 12.23 -6.05 -7.86
C TYR A 19 11.35 -5.05 -8.59
N LEU A 20 11.80 -4.45 -9.68
CA LEU A 20 10.98 -3.56 -10.50
C LEU A 20 9.76 -4.30 -11.07
N TYR A 21 9.94 -5.50 -11.57
CA TYR A 21 8.83 -6.33 -12.04
C TYR A 21 7.82 -6.65 -10.92
N ARG A 22 8.31 -7.06 -9.74
CA ARG A 22 7.45 -7.36 -8.58
C ARG A 22 6.73 -6.11 -8.09
N PHE A 23 7.40 -4.99 -8.02
CA PHE A 23 6.83 -3.72 -7.61
C PHE A 23 5.66 -3.31 -8.52
N ASN A 24 5.84 -3.39 -9.82
CA ASN A 24 4.78 -3.09 -10.78
C ASN A 24 3.55 -4.01 -10.61
N ARG A 25 3.78 -5.28 -10.27
CA ARG A 25 2.67 -6.21 -9.95
C ARG A 25 1.93 -5.83 -8.68
N ILE A 26 2.64 -5.41 -7.64
CA ILE A 26 2.05 -4.96 -6.37
C ILE A 26 1.21 -3.71 -6.63
N LEU A 27 1.73 -2.72 -7.35
CA LEU A 27 0.99 -1.50 -7.68
C LEU A 27 -0.29 -1.80 -8.46
N LYS A 28 -0.23 -2.64 -9.49
CA LYS A 28 -1.43 -3.03 -10.25
C LYS A 28 -2.48 -3.74 -9.39
N LYS A 29 -2.04 -4.58 -8.44
CA LYS A 29 -2.92 -5.24 -7.48
C LYS A 29 -3.60 -4.20 -6.57
N HIS A 30 -2.83 -3.23 -6.06
CA HIS A 30 -3.32 -2.17 -5.19
C HIS A 30 -4.34 -1.27 -5.91
N ASP A 31 -4.02 -0.83 -7.12
CA ASP A 31 -4.92 -0.02 -7.95
C ASP A 31 -6.23 -0.74 -8.22
N LYS A 32 -6.17 -2.04 -8.54
CA LYS A 32 -7.37 -2.84 -8.73
C LYS A 32 -8.22 -2.93 -7.46
N GLN A 33 -7.62 -3.17 -6.29
CA GLN A 33 -8.34 -3.26 -5.02
C GLN A 33 -9.10 -1.96 -4.72
N ILE A 34 -8.47 -0.81 -4.92
CA ILE A 34 -9.10 0.50 -4.71
C ILE A 34 -10.19 0.76 -5.75
N SER A 35 -9.95 0.44 -7.01
CA SER A 35 -10.94 0.59 -8.08
C SER A 35 -12.19 -0.26 -7.83
N ASP A 36 -12.02 -1.52 -7.43
CA ASP A 36 -13.11 -2.43 -7.10
C ASP A 36 -13.92 -1.89 -5.91
N LEU A 37 -13.26 -1.39 -4.86
CA LEU A 37 -13.91 -0.79 -3.70
C LEU A 37 -14.73 0.47 -4.05
N ILE A 38 -14.20 1.32 -4.93
CA ILE A 38 -14.91 2.53 -5.40
C ILE A 38 -16.17 2.14 -6.14
N GLU A 39 -16.11 1.12 -6.99
CA GLU A 39 -17.29 0.65 -7.73
C GLU A 39 -18.33 0.00 -6.80
N GLU A 40 -17.89 -0.82 -5.84
CA GLU A 40 -18.78 -1.38 -4.81
C GLU A 40 -19.48 -0.28 -4.01
N ARG A 41 -18.74 0.76 -3.61
CA ARG A 41 -19.30 1.93 -2.93
C ARG A 41 -20.35 2.62 -3.77
N ARG A 42 -20.08 2.83 -5.06
CA ARG A 42 -21.04 3.48 -5.97
C ARG A 42 -22.35 2.70 -6.03
N LEU A 43 -22.26 1.38 -6.22
CA LEU A 43 -23.42 0.50 -6.29
C LEU A 43 -24.18 0.42 -4.96
N ALA A 44 -23.47 0.42 -3.82
CA ALA A 44 -24.09 0.41 -2.51
C ALA A 44 -24.85 1.72 -2.23
N ILE A 45 -24.29 2.86 -2.59
CA ILE A 45 -24.96 4.16 -2.45
C ILE A 45 -26.23 4.23 -3.32
N GLU A 46 -26.17 3.72 -4.55
CA GLU A 46 -27.33 3.66 -5.42
C GLU A 46 -28.45 2.78 -4.86
N ARG A 47 -28.08 1.62 -4.29
CA ARG A 47 -29.04 0.75 -3.60
C ARG A 47 -29.70 1.46 -2.41
N GLU A 48 -28.95 2.18 -1.58
CA GLU A 48 -29.50 2.92 -0.46
C GLU A 48 -30.37 4.10 -0.89
N LYS A 49 -30.07 4.75 -2.02
CA LYS A 49 -30.92 5.81 -2.60
C LYS A 49 -32.26 5.28 -3.10
N SER A 50 -32.27 4.10 -3.71
CA SER A 50 -33.47 3.46 -4.26
C SER A 50 -34.28 2.67 -3.23
N ARG A 51 -33.74 2.45 -2.04
CA ARG A 51 -34.41 1.69 -0.98
C ARG A 51 -35.62 2.45 -0.46
N PRO A 52 -36.83 1.83 -0.40
CA PRO A 52 -38.03 2.48 0.07
C PRO A 52 -37.91 2.92 1.53
N VAL A 53 -38.60 4.01 1.86
CA VAL A 53 -38.70 4.56 3.21
C VAL A 53 -40.16 4.37 3.68
N PRO A 54 -40.45 3.37 4.55
CA PRO A 54 -41.81 3.03 4.96
C PRO A 54 -42.55 4.20 5.56
N GLU A 55 -41.89 5.02 6.39
CA GLU A 55 -42.48 6.19 7.05
C GLU A 55 -42.96 7.25 6.04
N ALA A 56 -42.22 7.45 4.98
CA ALA A 56 -42.59 8.35 3.89
C ALA A 56 -43.75 7.78 3.07
N ILE A 57 -43.76 6.47 2.81
CA ILE A 57 -44.83 5.78 2.11
C ILE A 57 -46.15 5.92 2.87
N ASP A 58 -46.15 5.77 4.20
CA ASP A 58 -47.32 5.94 5.05
C ASP A 58 -47.88 7.35 4.97
N LEU A 59 -47.03 8.38 4.99
CA LEU A 59 -47.41 9.76 4.84
C LEU A 59 -48.02 10.03 3.45
N PHE A 60 -47.46 9.48 2.40
CA PHE A 60 -48.02 9.61 1.05
C PHE A 60 -49.38 8.91 0.92
N ASN A 61 -49.52 7.72 1.52
CA ASN A 61 -50.80 7.01 1.53
C ASN A 61 -51.91 7.79 2.31
N ARG A 62 -51.56 8.33 3.48
CA ARG A 62 -52.48 9.20 4.25
C ARG A 62 -52.83 10.46 3.47
N SER A 63 -51.85 11.12 2.82
CA SER A 63 -52.10 12.27 1.97
C SER A 63 -53.10 11.96 0.85
N LYS A 64 -52.92 10.83 0.16
CA LYS A 64 -53.86 10.37 -0.88
C LYS A 64 -55.27 10.13 -0.32
N LEU A 65 -55.37 9.50 0.85
CA LEU A 65 -56.64 9.18 1.47
C LEU A 65 -57.39 10.45 1.82
N ILE A 66 -56.77 11.38 2.53
CA ILE A 66 -57.39 12.67 2.95
C ILE A 66 -57.80 13.50 1.73
N GLY A 67 -56.98 13.54 0.68
CA GLY A 67 -57.31 14.25 -0.56
C GLY A 67 -58.51 13.68 -1.31
N LYS A 68 -58.61 12.33 -1.36
CA LYS A 68 -59.68 11.65 -2.09
C LYS A 68 -60.98 11.51 -1.35
N VAL A 69 -60.95 11.21 -0.02
CA VAL A 69 -62.10 10.87 0.77
C VAL A 69 -62.68 12.12 1.45
N ASP A 70 -61.80 12.92 2.09
CA ASP A 70 -62.23 14.05 2.91
C ASP A 70 -62.18 15.38 2.17
N HIS A 71 -61.69 15.41 0.91
CA HIS A 71 -61.53 16.63 0.11
C HIS A 71 -60.70 17.74 0.77
N GLN A 72 -59.87 17.38 1.76
CA GLN A 72 -59.02 18.31 2.50
C GLN A 72 -57.65 18.50 1.77
N TYR A 73 -57.68 19.21 0.67
CA TYR A 73 -56.51 19.33 -0.22
C TYR A 73 -55.33 20.03 0.42
N GLU A 74 -55.54 21.01 1.30
CA GLU A 74 -54.42 21.70 1.98
C GLU A 74 -53.70 20.78 2.99
N ASN A 75 -54.46 20.01 3.77
CA ASN A 75 -53.91 19.02 4.68
C ASN A 75 -53.21 17.90 3.92
N ALA A 76 -53.74 17.48 2.79
CA ALA A 76 -53.08 16.49 1.91
C ALA A 76 -51.73 17.01 1.37
N LYS A 77 -51.61 18.27 0.98
CA LYS A 77 -50.37 18.91 0.55
C LYS A 77 -49.32 18.97 1.67
N ILE A 78 -49.73 19.30 2.89
CA ILE A 78 -48.86 19.33 4.06
C ILE A 78 -48.26 17.95 4.30
N LEU A 79 -49.08 16.89 4.38
CA LEU A 79 -48.61 15.51 4.56
C LEU A 79 -47.72 15.03 3.45
N PHE A 80 -47.98 15.41 2.20
CA PHE A 80 -47.13 15.09 1.07
C PHE A 80 -45.73 15.73 1.20
N LYS A 81 -45.67 17.02 1.58
CA LYS A 81 -44.41 17.73 1.82
C LYS A 81 -43.62 17.10 2.96
N GLU A 82 -44.30 16.74 4.07
CA GLU A 82 -43.67 16.02 5.17
C GLU A 82 -43.12 14.69 4.74
N GLY A 83 -43.85 13.90 3.94
CA GLY A 83 -43.39 12.66 3.35
C GLY A 83 -42.12 12.83 2.51
N CYS A 84 -42.08 13.87 1.67
CA CYS A 84 -40.89 14.21 0.90
C CYS A 84 -39.69 14.57 1.78
N GLN A 85 -39.90 15.32 2.86
CA GLN A 85 -38.82 15.67 3.80
C GLN A 85 -38.32 14.46 4.56
N VAL A 86 -39.21 13.61 5.09
CA VAL A 86 -38.85 12.36 5.79
C VAL A 86 -38.04 11.44 4.85
N GLN A 87 -38.51 11.25 3.62
CA GLN A 87 -37.78 10.46 2.62
C GLN A 87 -36.37 11.00 2.40
N LYS A 88 -36.24 12.30 2.20
CA LYS A 88 -34.92 12.95 1.98
C LYS A 88 -33.98 12.79 3.17
N ILE A 89 -34.51 13.02 4.39
CA ILE A 89 -33.71 12.92 5.62
C ILE A 89 -33.23 11.50 5.85
N ILE A 90 -34.10 10.50 5.74
CA ILE A 90 -33.76 9.10 5.98
C ILE A 90 -32.83 8.59 4.91
N THR A 91 -33.08 8.87 3.63
CA THR A 91 -32.18 8.49 2.52
C THR A 91 -30.80 9.10 2.68
N ASN A 92 -30.72 10.40 3.00
CA ASN A 92 -29.42 11.06 3.22
C ASN A 92 -28.65 10.45 4.40
N ARG A 93 -29.35 10.11 5.49
CA ARG A 93 -28.72 9.43 6.65
C ARG A 93 -28.15 8.06 6.26
N ARG A 94 -28.91 7.25 5.51
CA ARG A 94 -28.48 5.94 5.01
C ARG A 94 -27.27 6.07 4.08
N VAL A 95 -27.30 7.00 3.14
CA VAL A 95 -26.20 7.27 2.21
C VAL A 95 -24.93 7.70 2.94
N ARG A 96 -25.06 8.59 3.93
CA ARG A 96 -23.93 9.02 4.76
C ARG A 96 -23.32 7.86 5.56
N ALA A 97 -24.16 7.02 6.17
CA ALA A 97 -23.72 5.84 6.91
C ALA A 97 -22.99 4.85 5.99
N CYS A 98 -23.57 4.57 4.82
CA CYS A 98 -22.94 3.73 3.80
C CYS A 98 -21.58 4.31 3.35
N ALA A 99 -21.52 5.60 3.03
CA ALA A 99 -20.28 6.26 2.63
C ALA A 99 -19.21 6.22 3.72
N HIS A 100 -19.60 6.30 4.99
CA HIS A 100 -18.67 6.20 6.13
C HIS A 100 -18.05 4.80 6.24
N ILE A 101 -18.86 3.75 6.11
CA ILE A 101 -18.39 2.36 6.13
C ILE A 101 -17.34 2.14 5.03
N TYR A 102 -17.59 2.58 3.81
CA TYR A 102 -16.66 2.42 2.70
C TYR A 102 -15.38 3.26 2.84
N ARG A 103 -15.44 4.44 3.47
CA ARG A 103 -14.23 5.21 3.81
C ARG A 103 -13.35 4.46 4.80
N GLU A 104 -13.96 3.85 5.80
CA GLU A 104 -13.21 3.07 6.79
C GLU A 104 -12.58 1.82 6.17
N GLN A 105 -13.30 1.13 5.28
CA GLN A 105 -12.74 0.02 4.51
C GLN A 105 -11.58 0.46 3.63
N GLN A 106 -11.70 1.61 2.95
CA GLN A 106 -10.63 2.17 2.14
C GLN A 106 -9.39 2.45 2.98
N ARG A 107 -9.55 3.09 4.15
CA ARG A 107 -8.46 3.36 5.08
C ARG A 107 -7.74 2.08 5.50
N GLN A 108 -8.48 1.02 5.81
CA GLN A 108 -7.92 -0.27 6.20
C GLN A 108 -7.15 -0.95 5.03
N ILE A 109 -7.66 -0.83 3.81
CA ILE A 109 -6.96 -1.35 2.62
C ILE A 109 -5.66 -0.57 2.39
N GLU A 110 -5.71 0.76 2.42
CA GLU A 110 -4.53 1.62 2.25
C GLU A 110 -3.46 1.35 3.32
N GLU A 111 -3.86 1.12 4.57
CA GLU A 111 -2.94 0.78 5.66
C GLU A 111 -2.25 -0.57 5.41
N LYS A 112 -3.01 -1.61 4.98
CA LYS A 112 -2.44 -2.91 4.58
C LYS A 112 -1.51 -2.79 3.38
N GLN A 113 -1.86 -1.99 2.38
CA GLN A 113 -1.03 -1.74 1.21
C GLN A 113 0.28 -1.05 1.59
N ASN A 114 0.23 -0.07 2.47
CA ASN A 114 1.42 0.60 2.99
C ASN A 114 2.33 -0.36 3.77
N GLN A 115 1.75 -1.26 4.56
CA GLN A 115 2.52 -2.28 5.27
C GLN A 115 3.16 -3.29 4.30
N GLU A 116 2.43 -3.74 3.26
CA GLU A 116 2.98 -4.60 2.21
C GLU A 116 4.16 -3.95 1.49
N LEU A 117 4.06 -2.65 1.17
CA LEU A 117 5.14 -1.88 0.56
C LEU A 117 6.36 -1.73 1.47
N ARG A 118 6.17 -1.46 2.78
CA ARG A 118 7.27 -1.40 3.74
C ARG A 118 8.04 -2.70 3.80
N VAL A 119 7.35 -3.83 3.96
CA VAL A 119 7.97 -5.17 3.99
C VAL A 119 8.70 -5.46 2.67
N PHE A 120 8.15 -5.02 1.55
CA PHE A 120 8.78 -5.17 0.24
C PHE A 120 10.07 -4.35 0.12
N LEU A 121 10.07 -3.09 0.58
CA LEU A 121 11.25 -2.24 0.61
C LEU A 121 12.34 -2.79 1.53
N ASP A 122 11.98 -3.29 2.72
CA ASP A 122 12.94 -3.91 3.65
C ASP A 122 13.65 -5.11 3.00
N ARG A 123 12.93 -5.92 2.23
CA ARG A 123 13.53 -7.04 1.47
C ARG A 123 14.52 -6.55 0.41
N ILE A 124 14.17 -5.48 -0.33
CA ILE A 124 15.07 -4.88 -1.32
C ILE A 124 16.37 -4.42 -0.65
N ILE A 125 16.24 -3.68 0.46
CA ILE A 125 17.40 -3.16 1.21
C ILE A 125 18.28 -4.32 1.69
N ASN A 126 17.68 -5.36 2.27
CA ASN A 126 18.42 -6.52 2.76
C ASN A 126 19.17 -7.26 1.62
N ASP A 127 18.54 -7.46 0.48
CA ASP A 127 19.17 -8.14 -0.65
C ASP A 127 20.36 -7.34 -1.20
N PHE A 128 20.24 -6.01 -1.31
CA PHE A 128 21.33 -5.15 -1.73
C PHE A 128 22.46 -5.12 -0.69
N GLN A 129 22.16 -5.05 0.60
CA GLN A 129 23.17 -5.10 1.67
C GLN A 129 23.93 -6.43 1.65
N GLN A 130 23.26 -7.56 1.44
CA GLN A 130 23.90 -8.86 1.31
C GLN A 130 24.82 -8.93 0.09
N LEU A 131 24.40 -8.36 -1.04
CA LEU A 131 25.23 -8.30 -2.24
C LEU A 131 26.49 -7.48 -1.99
N GLU A 132 26.37 -6.30 -1.36
CA GLU A 132 27.51 -5.44 -1.03
C GLU A 132 28.48 -6.11 -0.05
N GLN A 133 27.97 -6.74 1.00
CA GLN A 133 28.78 -7.47 1.97
C GLN A 133 29.53 -8.62 1.31
N GLY A 134 28.85 -9.40 0.46
CA GLY A 134 29.47 -10.48 -0.29
C GLY A 134 30.58 -10.00 -1.23
N HIS A 135 30.36 -8.86 -1.90
CA HIS A 135 31.37 -8.25 -2.74
C HIS A 135 32.58 -7.75 -1.93
N TYR A 136 32.34 -7.10 -0.80
CA TYR A 136 33.38 -6.63 0.11
C TYR A 136 34.26 -7.80 0.65
N GLN A 137 33.62 -8.88 1.08
CA GLN A 137 34.33 -10.07 1.55
C GLN A 137 35.19 -10.71 0.47
N LYS A 138 34.68 -10.85 -0.77
CA LYS A 138 35.45 -11.33 -1.91
C LYS A 138 36.70 -10.47 -2.16
N LYS A 139 36.55 -9.15 -2.10
CA LYS A 139 37.62 -8.19 -2.26
C LYS A 139 38.71 -8.35 -1.19
N ILE A 140 38.32 -8.55 0.08
CA ILE A 140 39.29 -8.83 1.16
C ILE A 140 40.07 -10.12 0.90
N VAL A 141 39.36 -11.20 0.55
CA VAL A 141 39.99 -12.50 0.26
C VAL A 141 40.99 -12.39 -0.86
N LEU A 142 40.70 -11.66 -1.93
CA LEU A 142 41.60 -11.45 -3.05
C LEU A 142 42.82 -10.64 -2.65
N ASN A 143 42.62 -9.52 -1.95
CA ASN A 143 43.77 -8.73 -1.44
C ASN A 143 44.68 -9.56 -0.53
N ASN A 144 44.11 -10.42 0.33
CA ASN A 144 44.91 -11.30 1.17
C ASN A 144 45.68 -12.36 0.33
N ARG A 145 45.05 -12.92 -0.71
CA ARG A 145 45.74 -13.86 -1.63
C ARG A 145 46.88 -13.17 -2.40
N GLU A 146 46.67 -11.93 -2.86
CA GLU A 146 47.74 -11.15 -3.52
C GLU A 146 48.90 -10.90 -2.54
N ARG A 147 48.64 -10.48 -1.30
CA ARG A 147 49.65 -10.29 -0.24
C ARG A 147 50.45 -11.57 0.04
N ILE A 148 49.76 -12.73 0.12
CA ILE A 148 50.43 -14.02 0.33
C ILE A 148 51.34 -14.36 -0.87
N LYS A 149 50.92 -14.05 -2.10
CA LYS A 149 51.76 -14.26 -3.30
C LYS A 149 52.99 -13.35 -3.28
N GLU A 150 52.82 -12.07 -2.90
CA GLU A 150 53.93 -11.11 -2.78
C GLU A 150 54.91 -11.54 -1.68
N PHE A 151 54.43 -12.01 -0.55
CA PHE A 151 55.24 -12.58 0.54
C PHE A 151 56.07 -13.79 0.03
N LYS A 152 55.43 -14.74 -0.66
CA LYS A 152 56.08 -15.91 -1.23
C LYS A 152 57.13 -15.55 -2.30
N ALA A 153 56.93 -14.44 -3.02
CA ALA A 153 57.86 -13.92 -4.00
C ALA A 153 59.05 -13.14 -3.41
N GLY A 154 59.13 -12.99 -2.07
CA GLY A 154 60.18 -12.25 -1.38
C GLY A 154 60.03 -10.73 -1.41
N CYS A 155 58.84 -10.22 -1.84
CA CYS A 155 58.54 -8.77 -1.91
C CYS A 155 57.89 -8.23 -0.63
N TRP A 156 58.19 -8.80 0.50
CA TRP A 156 57.61 -8.42 1.79
C TRP A 156 58.65 -7.84 2.76
N PRO A 157 58.33 -6.80 3.57
CA PRO A 157 57.06 -5.99 3.57
C PRO A 157 57.09 -4.92 2.48
N PRO A 158 55.92 -4.56 1.90
CA PRO A 158 55.83 -3.38 1.06
C PRO A 158 56.11 -2.11 1.88
N GLU A 159 56.79 -1.13 1.28
CA GLU A 159 57.25 0.12 1.93
C GLU A 159 56.12 0.91 2.62
N ASN A 160 54.85 0.66 2.31
CA ASN A 160 53.66 1.36 2.84
C ASN A 160 52.71 0.43 3.62
N TYR A 161 53.23 -0.62 4.29
CA TYR A 161 52.39 -1.49 5.10
C TYR A 161 52.01 -0.80 6.39
N SER A 162 50.75 -0.28 6.46
CA SER A 162 50.12 0.11 7.73
C SER A 162 49.58 -1.14 8.40
N VAL A 163 50.11 -1.47 9.55
CA VAL A 163 49.53 -2.49 10.45
C VAL A 163 48.14 -2.03 10.81
N GLY A 164 47.12 -2.75 10.35
CA GLY A 164 45.73 -2.43 10.72
C GLY A 164 45.51 -2.59 12.23
N PRO A 165 44.38 -2.06 12.78
CA PRO A 165 44.12 -1.91 14.22
C PRO A 165 44.03 -3.22 15.02
N PHE A 166 44.35 -4.38 14.42
CA PHE A 166 44.24 -5.68 15.10
C PHE A 166 45.49 -6.07 15.93
N HIS A 167 46.55 -5.27 15.90
CA HIS A 167 47.77 -5.63 16.63
C HIS A 167 47.90 -5.07 18.07
N ASP A 168 46.95 -4.25 18.52
CA ASP A 168 47.00 -3.64 19.88
C ASP A 168 46.28 -4.47 20.97
N ARG A 169 46.08 -5.78 20.78
CA ARG A 169 45.40 -6.62 21.79
C ARG A 169 46.25 -7.73 22.38
N THR A 170 47.53 -7.64 22.35
CA THR A 170 48.39 -8.67 22.98
C THR A 170 49.47 -8.12 23.89
N ASP A 171 49.21 -6.99 24.59
CA ASP A 171 50.03 -6.59 25.76
C ASP A 171 49.15 -5.96 26.80
N ALA A 172 48.54 -6.82 27.64
CA ALA A 172 48.13 -6.51 28.99
C ALA A 172 47.96 -7.83 29.78
#